data_ec026615d5c663a7b0741966d7b9054d
#
_entry.id   ec026615d5c663a7b0741966d7b9054d
#
_cell.length_a   1.000
_cell.length_b   1.000
_cell.length_c   1.000
_cell.angle_alpha   90.00
_cell.angle_beta   90.00
_cell.angle_gamma   90.00
#
_symmetry.space_group_name_H-M   'P 1'
#
loop_
_entity.id
_entity.type
_entity.pdbx_description
1 polymer ?
#
loop_
_entity_poly.entity_id
_entity_poly.type
_entity_poly.pdbx_seq_one_letter_code
_entity_poly.pdbx_strand_id
1 'polypeptide(L)'
;MATVLSGTSGALYYSPAGTTATFGESAVDVANDEIDIATYLNLKVSDPVKFSVVNTETGAAGTGTLPAGITAGTTYYVIGYTASTGVLQVSATLGGSTITITDDGTAVSPNAFQVEYAAPAAVGSVRDWSFEITRSEIDVTTIGQALGQYAPFRSYITGFADGSGSATVYTTDDDTNLSNRMVEDVLQRQQVGATMKLYIDRVVSGGSVDDTLSRSITVPVILTSASLNVNPDDGQSVAINFRPSEAPTFDLTKS
;
A
#
# COMPACT_ATOMS: atom_id res chain seq x y z
N MET A 1 -10.25 32.59 -10.40
CA MET A 1 -10.98 31.66 -11.28
C MET A 1 -10.55 30.26 -10.90
N ALA A 2 -11.51 29.35 -10.75
CA ALA A 2 -11.16 27.95 -10.57
C ALA A 2 -10.58 27.40 -11.89
N THR A 3 -9.44 26.72 -11.81
CA THR A 3 -8.76 26.12 -12.97
C THR A 3 -9.11 24.64 -13.04
N VAL A 4 -9.46 24.15 -14.22
CA VAL A 4 -9.67 22.72 -14.46
C VAL A 4 -8.32 22.00 -14.36
N LEU A 5 -8.26 20.96 -13.55
CA LEU A 5 -7.03 20.16 -13.41
C LEU A 5 -6.85 19.26 -14.64
N SER A 6 -5.61 19.21 -15.12
CA SER A 6 -5.21 18.29 -16.19
C SER A 6 -4.84 16.93 -15.59
N GLY A 7 -5.20 15.83 -16.26
CA GLY A 7 -4.81 14.49 -15.85
C GLY A 7 -3.31 14.19 -15.95
N THR A 8 -2.51 15.10 -16.47
CA THR A 8 -1.05 14.92 -16.66
C THR A 8 -0.25 14.82 -15.36
N SER A 9 -0.78 15.33 -14.25
CA SER A 9 -0.18 15.21 -12.90
C SER A 9 -0.68 14.02 -12.10
N GLY A 10 -1.53 13.20 -12.68
CA GLY A 10 -2.02 11.97 -12.06
C GLY A 10 -0.90 10.95 -11.82
N ALA A 11 -0.98 10.22 -10.71
CA ALA A 11 -0.05 9.14 -10.41
C ALA A 11 -0.71 8.09 -9.52
N LEU A 12 -0.16 6.88 -9.54
CA LEU A 12 -0.58 5.77 -8.70
C LEU A 12 0.61 5.29 -7.87
N TYR A 13 0.39 5.15 -6.58
CA TYR A 13 1.34 4.60 -5.62
C TYR A 13 0.71 3.37 -4.96
N TYR A 14 1.52 2.38 -4.67
CA TYR A 14 1.08 1.11 -4.11
C TYR A 14 1.97 0.65 -2.97
N SER A 15 1.37 0.10 -1.93
CA SER A 15 2.04 -0.60 -0.84
C SER A 15 1.48 -2.03 -0.77
N PRO A 16 2.32 -3.05 -0.94
CA PRO A 16 1.88 -4.44 -0.91
C PRO A 16 1.40 -4.87 0.48
N ALA A 17 0.45 -5.81 0.52
CA ALA A 17 0.07 -6.49 1.74
C ALA A 17 1.09 -7.56 2.18
N GLY A 18 1.01 -7.97 3.44
CA GLY A 18 1.80 -9.08 3.96
C GLY A 18 3.30 -8.82 4.06
N THR A 19 3.67 -7.55 4.20
CA THR A 19 5.07 -7.10 4.33
C THR A 19 5.44 -6.71 5.76
N THR A 20 4.49 -6.76 6.69
CA THR A 20 4.69 -6.38 8.08
C THR A 20 4.87 -7.60 8.96
N ALA A 21 5.88 -7.60 9.81
CA ALA A 21 6.11 -8.63 10.82
C ALA A 21 6.69 -8.03 12.10
N THR A 22 6.40 -8.68 13.23
CA THR A 22 7.04 -8.40 14.51
C THR A 22 8.04 -9.49 14.85
N PHE A 23 9.13 -9.11 15.53
CA PHE A 23 10.18 -10.02 15.97
C PHE A 23 10.78 -9.55 17.30
N GLY A 24 11.45 -10.45 18.02
CA GLY A 24 12.10 -10.14 19.29
C GLY A 24 13.62 -10.07 19.17
N GLU A 25 14.29 -9.75 20.28
CA GLU A 25 15.75 -9.71 20.39
C GLU A 25 16.41 -11.02 19.91
N SER A 26 15.84 -12.17 20.28
CA SER A 26 16.38 -13.48 19.92
C SER A 26 16.34 -13.80 18.42
N ALA A 27 15.65 -13.00 17.64
CA ALA A 27 15.56 -13.13 16.19
C ALA A 27 16.69 -12.38 15.45
N VAL A 28 17.53 -11.64 16.18
CA VAL A 28 18.64 -10.87 15.60
C VAL A 28 19.92 -11.68 15.66
N ASP A 29 20.47 -12.00 14.51
CA ASP A 29 21.79 -12.66 14.40
C ASP A 29 22.87 -11.63 14.11
N VAL A 30 23.53 -11.18 15.18
CA VAL A 30 24.61 -10.19 15.13
C VAL A 30 25.84 -10.72 14.39
N ALA A 31 26.05 -12.04 14.35
CA ALA A 31 27.23 -12.61 13.72
C ALA A 31 27.15 -12.63 12.18
N ASN A 32 25.92 -12.71 11.66
CA ASN A 32 25.66 -12.80 10.23
C ASN A 32 24.97 -11.54 9.66
N ASP A 33 24.69 -10.52 10.48
CA ASP A 33 23.93 -9.33 10.09
C ASP A 33 22.52 -9.68 9.54
N GLU A 34 21.85 -10.63 10.18
CA GLU A 34 20.57 -11.20 9.76
C GLU A 34 19.48 -10.99 10.82
N ILE A 35 18.24 -10.99 10.36
CA ILE A 35 17.07 -10.89 11.23
C ILE A 35 16.09 -11.99 10.84
N ASP A 36 15.76 -12.88 11.78
CA ASP A 36 14.74 -13.91 11.60
C ASP A 36 13.36 -13.33 11.86
N ILE A 37 12.59 -13.17 10.80
CA ILE A 37 11.22 -12.70 10.84
C ILE A 37 10.23 -13.81 10.46
N ALA A 38 8.95 -13.50 10.39
CA ALA A 38 7.96 -14.49 9.97
C ALA A 38 8.28 -15.06 8.57
N THR A 39 8.00 -16.33 8.37
CA THR A 39 8.14 -17.02 7.08
C THR A 39 7.02 -16.61 6.11
N TYR A 40 7.30 -16.71 4.80
CA TYR A 40 6.34 -16.47 3.72
C TYR A 40 5.71 -15.06 3.72
N LEU A 41 6.45 -14.06 4.19
CA LEU A 41 6.06 -12.67 4.00
C LEU A 41 6.20 -12.28 2.52
N ASN A 42 5.40 -11.30 2.12
CA ASN A 42 5.45 -10.74 0.77
C ASN A 42 6.56 -9.68 0.65
N LEU A 43 7.79 -10.02 1.08
CA LEU A 43 8.97 -9.18 0.94
C LEU A 43 9.81 -9.66 -0.25
N LYS A 44 10.34 -8.71 -1.00
CA LYS A 44 11.22 -8.95 -2.15
C LYS A 44 12.48 -8.10 -2.04
N VAL A 45 13.51 -8.53 -2.73
CA VAL A 45 14.73 -7.73 -2.88
C VAL A 45 14.37 -6.37 -3.49
N SER A 46 15.01 -5.33 -2.98
CA SER A 46 14.75 -3.91 -3.30
C SER A 46 13.53 -3.28 -2.64
N ASP A 47 12.73 -4.01 -1.88
CA ASP A 47 11.62 -3.42 -1.13
C ASP A 47 12.14 -2.40 -0.09
N PRO A 48 11.56 -1.20 -0.05
CA PRO A 48 11.83 -0.24 1.01
C PRO A 48 11.10 -0.66 2.30
N VAL A 49 11.83 -0.81 3.37
CA VAL A 49 11.30 -1.18 4.70
C VAL A 49 11.73 -0.19 5.77
N LYS A 50 10.94 -0.09 6.83
CA LYS A 50 11.25 0.65 8.05
C LYS A 50 11.15 -0.24 9.25
N PHE A 51 11.90 0.12 10.27
CA PHE A 51 11.86 -0.55 11.56
C PHE A 51 11.34 0.39 12.65
N SER A 52 10.58 -0.18 13.56
CA SER A 52 10.06 0.50 14.73
C SER A 52 10.00 -0.44 15.93
N VAL A 53 9.79 0.11 17.12
CA VAL A 53 9.40 -0.66 18.30
C VAL A 53 7.91 -0.44 18.52
N VAL A 54 7.15 -1.52 18.63
CA VAL A 54 5.69 -1.48 18.78
C VAL A 54 5.26 -2.24 20.02
N ASN A 55 4.18 -1.78 20.64
CA ASN A 55 3.47 -2.55 21.66
C ASN A 55 2.49 -3.50 20.95
N THR A 56 2.71 -4.81 21.08
CA THR A 56 1.93 -5.84 20.37
C THR A 56 0.49 -5.98 20.83
N GLU A 57 0.15 -5.46 22.01
CA GLU A 57 -1.23 -5.49 22.54
C GLU A 57 -2.07 -4.32 22.03
N THR A 58 -1.44 -3.15 21.87
CA THR A 58 -2.14 -1.92 21.50
C THR A 58 -1.90 -1.49 20.06
N GLY A 59 -0.87 -2.00 19.40
CA GLY A 59 -0.41 -1.54 18.08
C GLY A 59 0.22 -0.14 18.09
N ALA A 60 0.34 0.49 19.26
CA ALA A 60 0.96 1.81 19.40
C ALA A 60 2.49 1.72 19.43
N ALA A 61 3.15 2.89 19.36
CA ALA A 61 4.60 2.97 19.56
C ALA A 61 4.99 2.35 20.89
N GLY A 62 5.93 1.42 20.84
CA GLY A 62 6.47 0.72 21.99
C GLY A 62 7.68 1.41 22.59
N THR A 63 8.16 0.85 23.71
CA THR A 63 9.40 1.27 24.38
C THR A 63 10.49 0.23 24.15
N GLY A 64 11.67 0.67 23.82
CA GLY A 64 12.83 -0.20 23.54
C GLY A 64 13.85 0.49 22.64
N THR A 65 14.90 -0.24 22.33
CA THR A 65 15.98 0.22 21.44
C THR A 65 16.11 -0.77 20.29
N LEU A 66 16.00 -0.33 19.06
CA LEU A 66 16.27 -1.17 17.89
C LEU A 66 17.69 -1.73 17.92
N PRO A 67 17.95 -2.86 17.23
CA PRO A 67 19.29 -3.40 17.05
C PRO A 67 20.27 -2.33 16.58
N ALA A 68 21.49 -2.33 17.14
CA ALA A 68 22.49 -1.34 16.75
C ALA A 68 22.87 -1.50 15.27
N GLY A 69 22.84 -0.40 14.53
CA GLY A 69 22.93 -0.36 13.07
C GLY A 69 21.60 -0.01 12.40
N ILE A 70 20.46 -0.17 13.11
CA ILE A 70 19.12 0.18 12.63
C ILE A 70 18.60 1.40 13.38
N THR A 71 18.12 2.39 12.61
CA THR A 71 17.52 3.61 13.16
C THR A 71 16.02 3.64 12.86
N ALA A 72 15.19 3.90 13.87
CA ALA A 72 13.75 4.00 13.73
C ALA A 72 13.34 5.03 12.68
N GLY A 73 12.34 4.68 11.86
CA GLY A 73 11.80 5.56 10.84
C GLY A 73 12.69 5.78 9.60
N THR A 74 13.95 5.31 9.62
CA THR A 74 14.85 5.34 8.45
C THR A 74 14.42 4.26 7.46
N THR A 75 14.44 4.60 6.17
CA THR A 75 14.16 3.63 5.10
C THR A 75 15.40 2.81 4.82
N TYR A 76 15.25 1.49 4.88
CA TYR A 76 16.23 0.49 4.47
C TYR A 76 15.68 -0.26 3.25
N TYR A 77 16.53 -0.99 2.56
CA TYR A 77 16.16 -1.79 1.38
C TYR A 77 16.47 -3.25 1.62
N VAL A 78 15.53 -4.11 1.32
CA VAL A 78 15.72 -5.57 1.39
C VAL A 78 16.76 -5.97 0.36
N ILE A 79 17.85 -6.63 0.79
CA ILE A 79 18.87 -7.19 -0.11
C ILE A 79 18.81 -8.72 -0.16
N GLY A 80 18.18 -9.34 0.82
CA GLY A 80 17.92 -10.77 0.89
C GLY A 80 16.74 -11.07 1.80
N TYR A 81 15.84 -11.94 1.34
CA TYR A 81 14.78 -12.53 2.15
C TYR A 81 14.55 -13.97 1.73
N THR A 82 14.75 -14.89 2.65
CA THR A 82 14.52 -16.31 2.42
C THR A 82 13.16 -16.71 3.01
N ALA A 83 12.15 -16.80 2.15
CA ALA A 83 10.76 -17.00 2.58
C ALA A 83 10.55 -18.26 3.43
N SER A 84 11.28 -19.34 3.18
CA SER A 84 11.12 -20.61 3.92
C SER A 84 11.70 -20.59 5.34
N THR A 85 12.69 -19.74 5.59
CA THR A 85 13.35 -19.64 6.91
C THR A 85 13.02 -18.34 7.63
N GLY A 86 12.59 -17.30 6.91
CA GLY A 86 12.32 -15.98 7.47
C GLY A 86 13.53 -15.06 7.56
N VAL A 87 14.71 -15.50 7.10
CA VAL A 87 15.95 -14.72 7.19
C VAL A 87 15.88 -13.50 6.29
N LEU A 88 16.01 -12.33 6.89
CA LEU A 88 16.01 -11.01 6.25
C LEU A 88 17.36 -10.33 6.39
N GLN A 89 17.87 -9.79 5.28
CA GLN A 89 19.03 -8.88 5.25
C GLN A 89 18.64 -7.56 4.60
N VAL A 90 19.11 -6.46 5.14
CA VAL A 90 18.78 -5.11 4.66
C VAL A 90 20.03 -4.24 4.46
N SER A 91 19.89 -3.23 3.62
CA SER A 91 20.91 -2.23 3.32
C SER A 91 20.39 -0.81 3.56
N ALA A 92 21.27 0.12 3.88
CA ALA A 92 20.92 1.54 3.98
C ALA A 92 20.68 2.21 2.61
N THR A 93 21.10 1.60 1.52
CA THR A 93 20.94 2.11 0.15
C THR A 93 20.46 1.00 -0.79
N LEU A 94 19.70 1.36 -1.80
CA LEU A 94 19.23 0.40 -2.81
C LEU A 94 20.40 -0.30 -3.48
N GLY A 95 20.42 -1.64 -3.42
CA GLY A 95 21.50 -2.46 -3.96
C GLY A 95 22.86 -2.32 -3.24
N GLY A 96 22.87 -1.72 -2.05
CA GLY A 96 24.07 -1.56 -1.23
C GLY A 96 24.46 -2.82 -0.46
N SER A 97 25.51 -2.71 0.36
CA SER A 97 25.97 -3.79 1.24
C SER A 97 25.02 -3.94 2.44
N THR A 98 24.99 -5.14 3.03
CA THR A 98 24.31 -5.41 4.30
C THR A 98 24.73 -4.41 5.36
N ILE A 99 23.76 -3.93 6.15
CA ILE A 99 24.09 -3.13 7.34
C ILE A 99 24.77 -4.02 8.37
N THR A 100 25.71 -3.46 9.11
CA THR A 100 26.33 -4.19 10.23
C THR A 100 25.49 -4.01 11.50
N ILE A 101 25.06 -5.12 12.07
CA ILE A 101 24.32 -5.20 13.34
C ILE A 101 25.33 -5.56 14.43
N THR A 102 25.49 -4.71 15.44
CA THR A 102 26.50 -4.92 16.50
C THR A 102 25.89 -5.22 17.87
N ASP A 103 24.55 -5.19 17.97
CA ASP A 103 23.80 -5.43 19.20
C ASP A 103 22.36 -5.85 18.81
N ASP A 104 21.76 -6.72 19.57
CA ASP A 104 20.41 -7.26 19.34
C ASP A 104 19.26 -6.32 19.76
N GLY A 105 19.60 -5.19 20.39
CA GLY A 105 18.61 -4.20 20.87
C GLY A 105 17.91 -4.62 22.15
N THR A 106 16.82 -3.91 22.48
CA THR A 106 15.96 -4.24 23.64
C THR A 106 14.49 -4.00 23.32
N ALA A 107 13.65 -5.02 23.52
CA ALA A 107 12.19 -4.91 23.38
C ALA A 107 11.51 -5.88 24.35
N VAL A 108 11.26 -5.43 25.59
CA VAL A 108 10.63 -6.27 26.61
C VAL A 108 9.13 -6.31 26.42
N SER A 109 8.56 -7.54 26.38
CA SER A 109 7.11 -7.77 26.29
C SER A 109 6.29 -6.82 27.19
N PRO A 110 5.23 -6.19 26.68
CA PRO A 110 4.54 -6.45 25.41
C PRO A 110 5.14 -5.73 24.18
N ASN A 111 6.37 -5.21 24.26
CA ASN A 111 7.02 -4.56 23.13
C ASN A 111 7.77 -5.58 22.26
N ALA A 112 7.81 -5.31 20.96
CA ALA A 112 8.56 -6.06 19.96
C ALA A 112 9.13 -5.11 18.90
N PHE A 113 10.13 -5.56 18.19
CA PHE A 113 10.54 -4.91 16.94
C PHE A 113 9.53 -5.19 15.85
N GLN A 114 9.35 -4.23 14.97
CA GLN A 114 8.49 -4.39 13.78
C GLN A 114 9.28 -3.97 12.55
N VAL A 115 9.15 -4.76 11.50
CA VAL A 115 9.49 -4.38 10.13
C VAL A 115 8.20 -4.16 9.35
N GLU A 116 8.14 -3.10 8.56
CA GLU A 116 7.00 -2.78 7.71
C GLU A 116 7.47 -2.16 6.39
N TYR A 117 6.64 -2.21 5.34
CA TYR A 117 6.90 -1.50 4.10
C TYR A 117 6.94 0.01 4.35
N ALA A 118 7.98 0.68 3.87
CA ALA A 118 8.31 2.03 4.34
C ALA A 118 7.26 3.08 3.99
N ALA A 119 6.69 3.01 2.80
CA ALA A 119 5.61 3.88 2.30
C ALA A 119 5.12 3.35 0.95
N PRO A 120 3.90 3.72 0.50
CA PRO A 120 3.48 3.44 -0.86
C PRO A 120 4.50 4.01 -1.85
N ALA A 121 4.96 3.18 -2.79
CA ALA A 121 5.91 3.57 -3.82
C ALA A 121 5.21 3.73 -5.18
N ALA A 122 5.78 4.57 -6.06
CA ALA A 122 5.23 4.80 -7.39
C ALA A 122 5.17 3.53 -8.22
N VAL A 123 4.04 3.30 -8.90
CA VAL A 123 3.81 2.11 -9.75
C VAL A 123 4.36 2.34 -11.17
N GLY A 124 5.43 3.10 -11.32
CA GLY A 124 6.04 3.32 -12.63
C GLY A 124 5.19 4.10 -13.61
N SER A 125 5.15 3.69 -14.88
CA SER A 125 4.47 4.41 -15.97
C SER A 125 2.98 4.10 -16.02
N VAL A 126 2.19 4.79 -15.21
CA VAL A 126 0.72 4.68 -15.20
C VAL A 126 0.15 5.41 -16.41
N ARG A 127 -0.62 4.72 -17.23
CA ARG A 127 -1.34 5.29 -18.36
C ARG A 127 -2.62 5.99 -17.93
N ASP A 128 -3.43 5.27 -17.17
CA ASP A 128 -4.70 5.76 -16.65
C ASP A 128 -5.08 5.03 -15.36
N TRP A 129 -5.98 5.62 -14.60
CA TRP A 129 -6.65 4.96 -13.48
C TRP A 129 -8.06 5.54 -13.32
N SER A 130 -8.95 4.73 -12.80
CA SER A 130 -10.30 5.13 -12.42
C SER A 130 -10.65 4.60 -11.03
N PHE A 131 -11.49 5.34 -10.33
CA PHE A 131 -12.04 4.92 -9.05
C PHE A 131 -13.48 5.38 -8.94
N GLU A 132 -14.39 4.46 -8.70
CA GLU A 132 -15.83 4.69 -8.58
C GLU A 132 -16.28 4.28 -7.17
N ILE A 133 -17.17 5.09 -6.60
CA ILE A 133 -17.84 4.79 -5.35
C ILE A 133 -19.33 4.77 -5.63
N THR A 134 -19.99 3.72 -5.22
CA THR A 134 -21.43 3.52 -5.36
C THR A 134 -22.05 3.31 -3.99
N ARG A 135 -23.33 3.61 -3.90
CA ARG A 135 -24.14 3.32 -2.73
C ARG A 135 -25.43 2.67 -3.16
N SER A 136 -25.74 1.54 -2.56
CA SER A 136 -27.00 0.85 -2.86
C SER A 136 -28.20 1.63 -2.30
N GLU A 137 -29.29 1.60 -3.04
CA GLU A 137 -30.58 2.16 -2.62
C GLU A 137 -31.57 1.01 -2.39
N ILE A 138 -32.29 1.08 -1.30
CA ILE A 138 -33.31 0.09 -0.94
C ILE A 138 -34.65 0.75 -1.08
N ASP A 139 -35.50 0.24 -1.98
CA ASP A 139 -36.87 0.71 -2.16
C ASP A 139 -37.74 0.26 -0.97
N VAL A 140 -38.23 1.22 -0.21
CA VAL A 140 -39.11 1.01 0.95
C VAL A 140 -40.51 1.58 0.70
N THR A 141 -40.89 1.73 -0.56
CA THR A 141 -42.20 2.24 -0.95
C THR A 141 -43.30 1.29 -0.47
N THR A 142 -44.21 1.77 0.34
CA THR A 142 -45.36 0.99 0.83
C THR A 142 -46.58 1.13 -0.12
N ILE A 143 -47.27 0.02 -0.32
CA ILE A 143 -48.53 0.01 -1.06
C ILE A 143 -49.62 0.63 -0.18
N GLY A 144 -50.37 1.58 -0.71
CA GLY A 144 -51.52 2.20 -0.02
C GLY A 144 -51.25 3.61 0.53
N GLN A 145 -50.20 4.29 0.08
CA GLN A 145 -50.09 5.73 0.31
C GLN A 145 -51.25 6.48 -0.30
N ALA A 146 -51.82 7.42 0.47
CA ALA A 146 -52.89 8.28 -0.01
C ALA A 146 -52.45 9.04 -1.25
N LEU A 147 -53.21 8.90 -2.34
CA LEU A 147 -52.98 9.63 -3.58
C LEU A 147 -53.26 11.10 -3.35
N GLY A 148 -52.24 11.94 -3.38
CA GLY A 148 -52.34 13.39 -3.38
C GLY A 148 -52.55 13.94 -4.81
N GLN A 149 -52.32 15.24 -4.97
CA GLN A 149 -52.45 15.93 -6.26
C GLN A 149 -51.42 15.42 -7.31
N TYR A 150 -50.33 14.82 -6.86
CA TYR A 150 -49.24 14.29 -7.70
C TYR A 150 -49.17 12.78 -7.61
N ALA A 151 -48.61 12.15 -8.63
CA ALA A 151 -48.31 10.73 -8.62
C ALA A 151 -47.39 10.37 -7.41
N PRO A 152 -47.59 9.22 -6.76
CA PRO A 152 -46.79 8.83 -5.61
C PRO A 152 -45.36 8.63 -6.03
N PHE A 153 -44.44 9.26 -5.29
CA PHE A 153 -42.99 9.04 -5.43
C PHE A 153 -42.58 7.79 -4.68
N ARG A 154 -41.57 7.11 -5.21
CA ARG A 154 -40.92 6.01 -4.50
C ARG A 154 -40.11 6.56 -3.33
N SER A 155 -40.11 5.81 -2.24
CA SER A 155 -39.30 6.09 -1.05
C SER A 155 -38.10 5.15 -1.00
N TYR A 156 -36.92 5.72 -0.83
CA TYR A 156 -35.67 4.97 -0.77
C TYR A 156 -34.94 5.23 0.53
N ILE A 157 -34.30 4.20 1.05
CA ILE A 157 -33.29 4.33 2.12
C ILE A 157 -31.95 3.92 1.54
N THR A 158 -30.88 4.49 2.07
CA THR A 158 -29.51 4.21 1.64
C THR A 158 -29.02 2.91 2.24
N GLY A 159 -28.47 2.03 1.40
CA GLY A 159 -27.79 0.81 1.81
C GLY A 159 -26.29 0.98 1.99
N PHE A 160 -25.54 -0.09 1.79
CA PHE A 160 -24.08 -0.12 1.91
C PHE A 160 -23.42 0.65 0.77
N ALA A 161 -22.28 1.29 1.10
CA ALA A 161 -21.37 1.82 0.10
C ALA A 161 -20.46 0.70 -0.41
N ASP A 162 -20.14 0.74 -1.69
CA ASP A 162 -19.18 -0.15 -2.37
C ASP A 162 -18.30 0.70 -3.28
N GLY A 163 -17.19 0.13 -3.72
CA GLY A 163 -16.29 0.80 -4.65
C GLY A 163 -15.58 -0.18 -5.56
N SER A 164 -15.15 0.32 -6.69
CA SER A 164 -14.29 -0.41 -7.62
C SER A 164 -13.34 0.55 -8.30
N GLY A 165 -12.19 0.05 -8.69
CA GLY A 165 -11.23 0.83 -9.44
C GLY A 165 -10.47 -0.02 -10.42
N SER A 166 -9.88 0.64 -11.41
CA SER A 166 -8.99 0.04 -12.38
C SER A 166 -7.80 0.96 -12.65
N ALA A 167 -6.68 0.36 -13.03
CA ALA A 167 -5.51 1.07 -13.48
C ALA A 167 -4.85 0.32 -14.62
N THR A 168 -4.33 1.06 -15.60
CA THR A 168 -3.49 0.53 -16.68
C THR A 168 -2.08 1.05 -16.51
N VAL A 169 -1.13 0.14 -16.40
CA VAL A 169 0.28 0.46 -16.16
C VAL A 169 1.12 -0.17 -17.28
N TYR A 170 2.07 0.59 -17.85
CA TYR A 170 3.03 0.04 -18.78
C TYR A 170 4.06 -0.82 -18.04
N THR A 171 4.34 -2.00 -18.60
CA THR A 171 5.40 -2.88 -18.11
C THR A 171 6.75 -2.31 -18.50
N THR A 172 7.68 -2.28 -17.58
CA THR A 172 9.08 -1.92 -17.83
C THR A 172 9.98 -3.11 -17.53
N ASP A 173 11.20 -3.10 -18.03
CA ASP A 173 12.22 -4.11 -17.75
C ASP A 173 12.95 -3.90 -16.42
N ASP A 174 12.44 -2.99 -15.59
CA ASP A 174 12.98 -2.74 -14.25
C ASP A 174 12.37 -3.75 -13.26
N ASP A 175 13.20 -4.63 -12.71
CA ASP A 175 12.82 -5.66 -11.72
C ASP A 175 12.28 -5.07 -10.42
N THR A 176 12.53 -3.79 -10.15
CA THR A 176 12.02 -3.10 -8.96
C THR A 176 10.60 -2.56 -9.14
N ASN A 177 10.01 -2.74 -10.32
CA ASN A 177 8.75 -2.13 -10.68
C ASN A 177 7.55 -2.81 -10.01
N LEU A 178 6.79 -2.04 -9.26
CA LEU A 178 5.57 -2.49 -8.58
C LEU A 178 4.47 -2.97 -9.53
N SER A 179 4.50 -2.61 -10.83
CA SER A 179 3.53 -3.11 -11.82
C SER A 179 3.61 -4.63 -11.96
N ASN A 180 4.81 -5.20 -12.01
CA ASN A 180 5.02 -6.64 -12.10
C ASN A 180 4.60 -7.32 -10.79
N ARG A 181 4.91 -6.71 -9.65
CA ARG A 181 4.53 -7.21 -8.34
C ARG A 181 3.02 -7.27 -8.14
N MET A 182 2.27 -6.27 -8.60
CA MET A 182 0.82 -6.24 -8.49
C MET A 182 0.16 -7.43 -9.21
N VAL A 183 0.76 -7.95 -10.28
CA VAL A 183 0.26 -9.18 -10.95
C VAL A 183 0.36 -10.39 -10.03
N GLU A 184 1.47 -10.53 -9.31
CA GLU A 184 1.68 -11.62 -8.36
C GLU A 184 0.83 -11.44 -7.10
N ASP A 185 0.67 -10.19 -6.64
CA ASP A 185 -0.09 -9.86 -5.43
C ASP A 185 -1.58 -10.22 -5.55
N VAL A 186 -2.14 -10.31 -6.76
CA VAL A 186 -3.50 -10.85 -6.98
C VAL A 186 -3.63 -12.29 -6.47
N LEU A 187 -2.54 -13.07 -6.51
CA LEU A 187 -2.50 -14.46 -6.05
C LEU A 187 -2.21 -14.58 -4.56
N GLN A 188 -1.87 -13.50 -3.88
CA GLN A 188 -1.57 -13.51 -2.46
C GLN A 188 -2.83 -13.85 -1.65
N ARG A 189 -2.69 -14.84 -0.76
CA ARG A 189 -3.77 -15.25 0.14
C ARG A 189 -4.15 -14.14 1.13
N GLN A 190 -3.16 -13.39 1.60
CA GLN A 190 -3.31 -12.30 2.55
C GLN A 190 -3.14 -10.96 1.81
N GLN A 191 -4.25 -10.30 1.53
CA GLN A 191 -4.23 -8.97 0.90
C GLN A 191 -4.63 -7.85 1.86
N VAL A 192 -4.91 -8.16 3.12
CA VAL A 192 -5.21 -7.15 4.14
C VAL A 192 -3.98 -6.30 4.41
N GLY A 193 -4.16 -4.97 4.37
CA GLY A 193 -3.09 -4.00 4.54
C GLY A 193 -2.47 -3.49 3.23
N ALA A 194 -2.86 -4.01 2.07
CA ALA A 194 -2.50 -3.37 0.81
C ALA A 194 -3.15 -2.00 0.69
N THR A 195 -2.40 -1.01 0.23
CA THR A 195 -2.88 0.37 0.10
C THR A 195 -2.50 0.94 -1.25
N MET A 196 -3.46 1.57 -1.92
CA MET A 196 -3.23 2.42 -3.09
C MET A 196 -3.42 3.88 -2.75
N LYS A 197 -2.53 4.72 -3.23
CA LYS A 197 -2.67 6.18 -3.18
C LYS A 197 -2.77 6.71 -4.61
N LEU A 198 -3.93 7.23 -4.93
CA LEU A 198 -4.31 7.73 -6.24
C LEU A 198 -4.18 9.24 -6.24
N TYR A 199 -3.18 9.77 -6.91
CA TYR A 199 -2.98 11.21 -7.03
C TYR A 199 -3.78 11.75 -8.22
N ILE A 200 -4.69 12.67 -7.93
CA ILE A 200 -5.41 13.48 -8.93
C ILE A 200 -4.50 14.62 -9.42
N ASP A 201 -3.75 15.20 -8.48
CA ASP A 201 -2.80 16.27 -8.74
C ASP A 201 -1.59 16.07 -7.81
N ARG A 202 -0.50 15.57 -8.37
CA ARG A 202 0.74 15.29 -7.64
C ARG A 202 1.70 16.46 -7.76
N VAL A 203 2.09 17.00 -6.63
CA VAL A 203 3.12 18.04 -6.54
C VAL A 203 4.41 17.42 -6.00
N VAL A 204 5.53 17.69 -6.66
CA VAL A 204 6.86 17.23 -6.22
C VAL A 204 7.66 18.47 -5.78
N SER A 205 8.19 18.43 -4.57
CA SER A 205 9.03 19.47 -3.99
C SER A 205 10.30 18.83 -3.41
N GLY A 206 11.47 19.37 -3.74
CA GLY A 206 12.74 18.83 -3.24
C GLY A 206 13.03 17.36 -3.63
N GLY A 207 12.45 16.85 -4.73
CA GLY A 207 12.63 15.46 -5.18
C GLY A 207 11.68 14.43 -4.51
N SER A 208 10.82 14.88 -3.61
CA SER A 208 9.80 14.03 -2.95
C SER A 208 8.41 14.57 -3.21
N VAL A 209 7.40 13.71 -3.10
CA VAL A 209 6.00 14.15 -3.20
C VAL A 209 5.66 15.00 -1.99
N ASP A 210 5.10 16.16 -2.23
CA ASP A 210 4.56 17.03 -1.20
C ASP A 210 3.06 16.75 -1.04
N ASP A 211 2.71 15.98 -0.03
CA ASP A 211 1.33 15.58 0.22
C ASP A 211 0.44 16.77 0.63
N THR A 212 1.00 17.82 1.22
CA THR A 212 0.23 19.00 1.64
C THR A 212 -0.26 19.83 0.45
N LEU A 213 0.50 19.81 -0.64
CA LEU A 213 0.18 20.52 -1.90
C LEU A 213 -0.48 19.60 -2.93
N SER A 214 -0.45 18.30 -2.73
CA SER A 214 -1.04 17.30 -3.64
C SER A 214 -2.52 17.06 -3.31
N ARG A 215 -3.25 16.49 -4.27
CA ARG A 215 -4.60 15.98 -4.05
C ARG A 215 -4.62 14.50 -4.32
N SER A 216 -5.08 13.70 -3.35
CA SER A 216 -5.04 12.26 -3.44
C SER A 216 -6.25 11.58 -2.80
N ILE A 217 -6.42 10.32 -3.17
CA ILE A 217 -7.35 9.39 -2.52
C ILE A 217 -6.50 8.22 -2.05
N THR A 218 -6.52 7.95 -0.75
CA THR A 218 -5.86 6.77 -0.19
C THR A 218 -6.92 5.69 0.03
N VAL A 219 -6.71 4.54 -0.61
CA VAL A 219 -7.67 3.43 -0.63
C VAL A 219 -6.96 2.18 -0.09
N PRO A 220 -7.39 1.63 1.06
CA PRO A 220 -7.07 0.25 1.42
C PRO A 220 -7.70 -0.68 0.39
N VAL A 221 -6.93 -1.56 -0.25
CA VAL A 221 -7.40 -2.29 -1.43
C VAL A 221 -7.21 -3.80 -1.34
N ILE A 222 -8.04 -4.50 -2.10
CA ILE A 222 -7.85 -5.88 -2.50
C ILE A 222 -7.70 -5.88 -4.02
N LEU A 223 -6.62 -6.46 -4.53
CA LEU A 223 -6.42 -6.67 -5.96
C LEU A 223 -7.29 -7.85 -6.40
N THR A 224 -8.18 -7.62 -7.34
CA THR A 224 -9.17 -8.62 -7.77
C THR A 224 -8.79 -9.31 -9.07
N SER A 225 -8.08 -8.61 -9.94
CA SER A 225 -7.55 -9.20 -11.17
C SER A 225 -6.40 -8.38 -11.73
N ALA A 226 -5.52 -9.05 -12.46
CA ALA A 226 -4.48 -8.45 -13.28
C ALA A 226 -4.49 -9.14 -14.66
N SER A 227 -4.43 -8.36 -15.72
CA SER A 227 -4.39 -8.85 -17.10
C SER A 227 -3.18 -8.27 -17.80
N LEU A 228 -2.30 -9.14 -18.29
CA LEU A 228 -1.17 -8.73 -19.14
C LEU A 228 -1.63 -8.61 -20.59
N ASN A 229 -1.30 -7.50 -21.21
CA ASN A 229 -1.55 -7.25 -22.62
C ASN A 229 -0.23 -7.02 -23.34
N VAL A 230 0.04 -7.88 -24.32
CA VAL A 230 1.23 -7.79 -25.18
C VAL A 230 0.75 -7.55 -26.60
N ASN A 231 0.93 -6.33 -27.09
CA ASN A 231 0.57 -5.95 -28.43
C ASN A 231 1.83 -5.47 -29.17
N PRO A 232 2.16 -6.02 -30.36
CA PRO A 232 3.35 -5.58 -31.11
C PRO A 232 3.26 -4.12 -31.60
N ASP A 233 2.05 -3.56 -31.71
CA ASP A 233 1.83 -2.18 -32.17
C ASP A 233 1.69 -1.18 -31.02
N ASP A 234 1.77 -1.60 -29.75
CA ASP A 234 1.64 -0.76 -28.56
C ASP A 234 2.59 -1.24 -27.46
N GLY A 235 2.80 -0.43 -26.44
CA GLY A 235 3.56 -0.81 -25.25
C GLY A 235 2.89 -1.96 -24.49
N GLN A 236 3.70 -2.86 -23.94
CA GLN A 236 3.18 -3.88 -23.03
C GLN A 236 2.56 -3.23 -21.82
N SER A 237 1.37 -3.67 -21.44
CA SER A 237 0.63 -3.09 -20.32
C SER A 237 -0.01 -4.14 -19.44
N VAL A 238 -0.19 -3.77 -18.17
CA VAL A 238 -0.95 -4.54 -17.18
C VAL A 238 -2.20 -3.73 -16.84
N ALA A 239 -3.36 -4.35 -17.02
CA ALA A 239 -4.61 -3.81 -16.50
C ALA A 239 -4.92 -4.47 -15.15
N ILE A 240 -5.07 -3.67 -14.11
CA ILE A 240 -5.27 -4.09 -12.74
C ILE A 240 -6.65 -3.62 -12.29
N ASN A 241 -7.43 -4.52 -11.69
CA ASN A 241 -8.68 -4.15 -11.04
C ASN A 241 -8.57 -4.37 -9.53
N PHE A 242 -9.15 -3.46 -8.78
CA PHE A 242 -9.12 -3.50 -7.33
C PHE A 242 -10.45 -3.06 -6.71
N ARG A 243 -10.66 -3.45 -5.46
CA ARG A 243 -11.79 -3.00 -4.64
C ARG A 243 -11.29 -2.46 -3.30
N PRO A 244 -11.96 -1.46 -2.73
CA PRO A 244 -11.69 -1.05 -1.37
C PRO A 244 -11.96 -2.20 -0.39
N SER A 245 -11.06 -2.42 0.55
CA SER A 245 -11.28 -3.29 1.71
C SER A 245 -11.89 -2.55 2.88
N GLU A 246 -11.69 -1.22 2.92
CA GLU A 246 -12.17 -0.31 3.95
C GLU A 246 -12.53 1.05 3.32
N ALA A 247 -13.07 1.96 4.12
CA ALA A 247 -13.44 3.29 3.66
C ALA A 247 -12.21 4.07 3.15
N PRO A 248 -12.25 4.63 1.93
CA PRO A 248 -11.19 5.48 1.42
C PRO A 248 -11.05 6.78 2.19
N THR A 249 -9.83 7.31 2.25
CA THR A 249 -9.55 8.64 2.76
C THR A 249 -9.32 9.61 1.61
N PHE A 250 -10.01 10.76 1.65
CA PHE A 250 -9.94 11.77 0.61
C PHE A 250 -9.15 12.98 1.12
N ASP A 251 -8.08 13.31 0.43
CA ASP A 251 -7.31 14.54 0.61
C ASP A 251 -7.42 15.36 -0.68
N LEU A 252 -8.52 16.10 -0.80
CA LEU A 252 -8.88 16.83 -2.02
C LEU A 252 -8.67 18.34 -1.89
N THR A 253 -8.24 18.80 -0.72
CA THR A 253 -7.96 20.22 -0.45
C THR A 253 -6.46 20.42 -0.30
N LYS A 254 -5.92 21.50 -0.90
CA LYS A 254 -4.56 21.94 -0.61
C LYS A 254 -4.57 22.76 0.67
N SER A 255 -3.72 22.45 1.60
CA SER A 255 -3.50 23.24 2.83
C SER A 255 -2.39 24.25 2.64
#